data_60b90bd519788be7d9641918dbbf7570
#
_entry.id   60b90bd519788be7d9641918dbbf7570
#
_cell.length_a   1.000
_cell.length_b   1.000
_cell.length_c   1.000
_cell.angle_alpha   90.00
_cell.angle_beta   90.00
_cell.angle_gamma   90.00
#
_symmetry.space_group_name_H-M   'P 1'
#
loop_
_entity.id
_entity.type
_entity.pdbx_description
1 polymer ?
#
loop_
_entity_poly.entity_id
_entity_poly.type
_entity_poly.pdbx_seq_one_letter_code
_entity_poly.pdbx_strand_id
1 'polypeptide(L)'
;MILRHRDRELLRFEWTGLEGVRIVSVNDAERQFLPLEIRDVLKDEFLWGWLAARTVPRGRNYIHRALLMMGLNPRNIPRTIEFSRGLSLNDVYWVVEDGFDGSWKDYNLYDNEFSEDIAFLALTGLGYPPVTKHASTPEFSTNGMLRKCWRRVNGRVELFKGGTEGAVNSGFEPYSEFYAAQVAEALGLPHVDYGLSKYKKILCSTCPLFTSDKYRYVPAGRLMDGAAALNDPRFADIFFFDALIFNTDRHLGNFGFLIDNDTNEIAGAAPIFDNGYGLFSLAVDCPDRPDQHEFDDLRKFLKRVSPALYSKWLGFPGGLTPLMKERLEGLRGFRFKRHHYYNLPDDRYEKVEDFLQRRILNVLEYGDKADSLLEIAANSDSINSAFKVPSGGLKDRITAESLGLQIKQNLEADPFITREELKEILQVSMSSIDRKLKELQEIGEVRRVGSRKKGSWEVLK
;
A
#
# COMPACT_ATOMS: atom_id res chain seq x y z
N MET A 1 -23.93 -12.16 -14.19
CA MET A 1 -22.46 -12.10 -14.20
C MET A 1 -21.88 -13.46 -13.83
N ILE A 2 -20.70 -13.78 -14.34
CA ILE A 2 -20.01 -15.05 -14.07
C ILE A 2 -18.64 -14.73 -13.49
N LEU A 3 -18.30 -15.28 -12.34
CA LEU A 3 -16.93 -15.29 -11.82
C LEU A 3 -16.20 -16.48 -12.42
N ARG A 4 -15.05 -16.22 -13.03
CA ARG A 4 -14.18 -17.24 -13.63
C ARG A 4 -12.80 -17.26 -12.95
N HIS A 5 -12.22 -18.47 -12.92
CA HIS A 5 -10.80 -18.70 -12.63
C HIS A 5 -10.15 -19.17 -13.94
N ARG A 6 -9.40 -18.29 -14.61
CA ARG A 6 -9.06 -18.47 -16.04
C ARG A 6 -10.34 -18.74 -16.85
N ASP A 7 -10.43 -19.85 -17.57
CA ASP A 7 -11.63 -20.20 -18.35
C ASP A 7 -12.66 -21.05 -17.59
N ARG A 8 -12.41 -21.41 -16.30
CA ARG A 8 -13.36 -22.16 -15.48
C ARG A 8 -14.43 -21.25 -14.92
N GLU A 9 -15.69 -21.55 -15.14
CA GLU A 9 -16.82 -20.89 -14.50
C GLU A 9 -16.97 -21.42 -13.06
N LEU A 10 -16.86 -20.52 -12.07
CA LEU A 10 -16.93 -20.86 -10.64
C LEU A 10 -18.31 -20.66 -10.06
N LEU A 11 -18.92 -19.52 -10.35
CA LEU A 11 -20.25 -19.17 -9.86
C LEU A 11 -20.89 -18.11 -10.76
N ARG A 12 -22.22 -18.01 -10.67
CA ARG A 12 -23.05 -16.99 -11.29
C ARG A 12 -23.66 -16.10 -10.21
N PHE A 13 -23.71 -14.82 -10.45
CA PHE A 13 -24.26 -13.83 -9.51
C PHE A 13 -24.91 -12.68 -10.25
N GLU A 14 -25.75 -11.94 -9.53
CA GLU A 14 -26.42 -10.72 -10.01
C GLU A 14 -26.09 -9.55 -9.08
N TRP A 15 -25.97 -8.36 -9.64
CA TRP A 15 -25.87 -7.14 -8.85
C TRP A 15 -27.21 -6.81 -8.20
N THR A 16 -27.23 -6.52 -6.90
CA THR A 16 -28.43 -6.10 -6.16
C THR A 16 -28.41 -4.59 -5.89
N GLY A 17 -28.00 -3.80 -6.88
CA GLY A 17 -27.83 -2.35 -6.80
C GLY A 17 -26.35 -1.96 -6.82
N LEU A 18 -26.00 -0.87 -6.13
CA LEU A 18 -24.62 -0.34 -6.12
C LEU A 18 -23.71 -0.98 -5.06
N GLU A 19 -24.28 -1.64 -4.06
CA GLU A 19 -23.58 -2.11 -2.87
C GLU A 19 -23.91 -3.56 -2.50
N GLY A 20 -24.17 -4.42 -3.48
CA GLY A 20 -24.43 -5.82 -3.18
C GLY A 20 -24.46 -6.74 -4.38
N VAL A 21 -24.40 -8.02 -4.09
CA VAL A 21 -24.59 -9.12 -5.04
C VAL A 21 -25.53 -10.15 -4.48
N ARG A 22 -26.11 -10.97 -5.35
CA ARG A 22 -26.80 -12.20 -5.03
C ARG A 22 -26.19 -13.34 -5.82
N ILE A 23 -25.74 -14.38 -5.13
CA ILE A 23 -25.25 -15.61 -5.75
C ILE A 23 -26.45 -16.36 -6.33
N VAL A 24 -26.41 -16.65 -7.62
CA VAL A 24 -27.48 -17.39 -8.34
C VAL A 24 -27.20 -18.87 -8.33
N SER A 25 -25.96 -19.26 -8.64
CA SER A 25 -25.53 -20.66 -8.65
C SER A 25 -24.02 -20.78 -8.44
N VAL A 26 -23.60 -21.92 -7.92
CA VAL A 26 -22.18 -22.27 -7.74
C VAL A 26 -21.92 -23.52 -8.55
N ASN A 27 -20.80 -23.56 -9.26
CA ASN A 27 -20.32 -24.76 -9.93
C ASN A 27 -19.55 -25.62 -8.92
N ASP A 28 -20.23 -26.59 -8.32
CA ASP A 28 -19.65 -27.43 -7.28
C ASP A 28 -18.45 -28.27 -7.77
N ALA A 29 -18.39 -28.60 -9.05
CA ALA A 29 -17.25 -29.33 -9.64
C ALA A 29 -15.95 -28.49 -9.63
N GLU A 30 -16.08 -27.18 -9.67
CA GLU A 30 -14.95 -26.22 -9.67
C GLU A 30 -14.82 -25.44 -8.34
N ARG A 31 -15.61 -25.81 -7.32
CA ARG A 31 -15.64 -25.12 -6.02
C ARG A 31 -14.28 -24.98 -5.35
N GLN A 32 -13.40 -25.96 -5.54
CA GLN A 32 -12.03 -25.91 -5.01
C GLN A 32 -11.21 -24.72 -5.51
N PHE A 33 -11.54 -24.15 -6.68
CA PHE A 33 -10.87 -23.01 -7.28
C PHE A 33 -11.50 -21.65 -6.89
N LEU A 34 -12.52 -21.62 -6.04
CA LEU A 34 -12.99 -20.37 -5.47
C LEU A 34 -11.85 -19.67 -4.71
N PRO A 35 -11.82 -18.32 -4.68
CA PRO A 35 -10.84 -17.59 -3.88
C PRO A 35 -10.80 -18.11 -2.44
N LEU A 36 -9.62 -18.42 -1.91
CA LEU A 36 -9.44 -18.99 -0.57
C LEU A 36 -10.11 -18.14 0.51
N GLU A 37 -10.14 -16.83 0.31
CA GLU A 37 -10.69 -15.85 1.22
C GLU A 37 -12.20 -15.99 1.42
N ILE A 38 -12.90 -16.59 0.46
CA ILE A 38 -14.36 -16.73 0.48
C ILE A 38 -14.84 -18.17 0.31
N ARG A 39 -13.98 -19.10 -0.09
CA ARG A 39 -14.35 -20.47 -0.47
C ARG A 39 -15.17 -21.21 0.58
N ASP A 40 -14.72 -21.13 1.84
CA ASP A 40 -15.28 -21.89 2.95
C ASP A 40 -16.41 -21.14 3.67
N VAL A 41 -16.58 -19.85 3.37
CA VAL A 41 -17.57 -18.96 3.97
C VAL A 41 -18.46 -18.29 2.92
N LEU A 42 -18.60 -18.87 1.74
CA LEU A 42 -19.26 -18.27 0.59
C LEU A 42 -20.71 -17.86 0.89
N LYS A 43 -20.93 -16.54 0.88
CA LYS A 43 -22.23 -15.86 1.00
C LYS A 43 -22.19 -14.59 0.15
N ASP A 44 -23.35 -14.00 -0.10
CA ASP A 44 -23.49 -12.77 -0.88
C ASP A 44 -22.60 -11.64 -0.35
N GLU A 45 -22.58 -11.43 0.96
CA GLU A 45 -21.77 -10.40 1.63
C GLU A 45 -20.26 -10.59 1.48
N PHE A 46 -19.78 -11.84 1.55
CA PHE A 46 -18.36 -12.14 1.38
C PHE A 46 -17.92 -12.03 -0.09
N LEU A 47 -18.77 -12.48 -1.02
CA LEU A 47 -18.51 -12.28 -2.46
C LEU A 47 -18.49 -10.78 -2.79
N TRP A 48 -19.44 -10.00 -2.25
CA TRP A 48 -19.44 -8.55 -2.41
C TRP A 48 -18.16 -7.91 -1.88
N GLY A 49 -17.74 -8.23 -0.65
CA GLY A 49 -16.50 -7.71 -0.07
C GLY A 49 -15.26 -8.07 -0.89
N TRP A 50 -15.21 -9.29 -1.43
CA TRP A 50 -14.12 -9.74 -2.30
C TRP A 50 -14.10 -8.97 -3.63
N LEU A 51 -15.24 -8.77 -4.28
CA LEU A 51 -15.37 -7.98 -5.50
C LEU A 51 -15.03 -6.50 -5.26
N ALA A 52 -15.52 -5.91 -4.18
CA ALA A 52 -15.24 -4.53 -3.82
C ALA A 52 -13.73 -4.29 -3.63
N ALA A 53 -13.03 -5.26 -3.03
CA ALA A 53 -11.59 -5.20 -2.85
C ALA A 53 -10.77 -5.30 -4.14
N ARG A 54 -11.40 -5.62 -5.27
CA ARG A 54 -10.78 -5.63 -6.61
C ARG A 54 -10.92 -4.30 -7.34
N THR A 55 -11.42 -3.29 -6.65
CA THR A 55 -11.49 -1.93 -7.18
C THR A 55 -10.49 -1.02 -6.47
N VAL A 56 -10.22 0.12 -7.06
CA VAL A 56 -9.24 1.08 -6.55
C VAL A 56 -9.60 1.58 -5.16
N PRO A 57 -8.64 1.61 -4.20
CA PRO A 57 -8.84 2.25 -2.91
C PRO A 57 -9.24 3.72 -3.05
N ARG A 58 -10.22 4.17 -2.25
CA ARG A 58 -10.78 5.53 -2.34
C ARG A 58 -9.76 6.66 -2.17
N GLY A 59 -8.67 6.42 -1.45
CA GLY A 59 -7.63 7.41 -1.20
C GLY A 59 -6.46 7.39 -2.18
N ARG A 60 -6.48 6.60 -3.25
CA ARG A 60 -5.36 6.54 -4.20
C ARG A 60 -5.29 7.81 -5.05
N ASN A 61 -4.12 8.44 -5.03
CA ASN A 61 -3.87 9.65 -5.81
C ASN A 61 -4.13 9.46 -7.31
N TYR A 62 -4.79 10.45 -7.92
CA TYR A 62 -5.06 10.60 -9.35
C TYR A 62 -6.02 9.61 -10.01
N ILE A 63 -6.15 8.38 -9.52
CA ILE A 63 -6.94 7.35 -10.20
C ILE A 63 -8.45 7.63 -10.18
N HIS A 64 -8.96 8.27 -9.14
CA HIS A 64 -10.37 8.66 -9.08
C HIS A 64 -10.72 9.67 -10.16
N ARG A 65 -9.82 10.62 -10.42
CA ARG A 65 -9.96 11.54 -11.54
C ARG A 65 -9.96 10.78 -12.87
N ALA A 66 -9.11 9.78 -13.03
CA ALA A 66 -9.09 8.93 -14.21
C ALA A 66 -10.41 8.21 -14.40
N LEU A 67 -10.98 7.63 -13.36
CA LEU A 67 -12.30 6.97 -13.40
C LEU A 67 -13.40 7.94 -13.81
N LEU A 68 -13.46 9.13 -13.19
CA LEU A 68 -14.47 10.15 -13.53
C LEU A 68 -14.37 10.62 -14.99
N MET A 69 -13.15 10.81 -15.51
CA MET A 69 -12.93 11.19 -16.91
C MET A 69 -13.35 10.09 -17.89
N MET A 70 -13.36 8.82 -17.47
CA MET A 70 -13.91 7.69 -18.24
C MET A 70 -15.42 7.49 -18.05
N GLY A 71 -16.09 8.41 -17.33
CA GLY A 71 -17.52 8.28 -17.02
C GLY A 71 -17.83 7.20 -15.97
N LEU A 72 -16.81 6.77 -15.21
CA LEU A 72 -16.94 5.80 -14.13
C LEU A 72 -17.02 6.54 -12.79
N ASN A 73 -18.07 6.30 -12.03
CA ASN A 73 -18.13 6.76 -10.65
C ASN A 73 -17.33 5.80 -9.76
N PRO A 74 -16.31 6.26 -9.01
CA PRO A 74 -15.52 5.40 -8.10
C PRO A 74 -16.35 4.66 -7.04
N ARG A 75 -17.56 5.14 -6.76
CA ARG A 75 -18.50 4.50 -5.83
C ARG A 75 -19.37 3.42 -6.49
N ASN A 76 -19.38 3.36 -7.81
CA ASN A 76 -20.12 2.33 -8.54
C ASN A 76 -19.22 1.13 -8.83
N ILE A 77 -19.05 0.28 -7.81
CA ILE A 77 -18.26 -0.93 -7.89
C ILE A 77 -18.71 -1.85 -9.02
N PRO A 78 -20.03 -2.17 -9.17
CA PRO A 78 -20.50 -2.98 -10.30
C PRO A 78 -19.99 -2.47 -11.64
N ARG A 79 -20.17 -1.17 -11.92
CA ARG A 79 -19.76 -0.59 -13.19
C ARG A 79 -18.25 -0.61 -13.40
N THR A 80 -17.46 -0.42 -12.34
CA THR A 80 -15.99 -0.52 -12.39
C THR A 80 -15.55 -1.96 -12.70
N ILE A 81 -16.15 -2.96 -12.05
CA ILE A 81 -15.87 -4.38 -12.32
C ILE A 81 -16.28 -4.75 -13.75
N GLU A 82 -17.46 -4.37 -14.22
CA GLU A 82 -17.90 -4.62 -15.60
C GLU A 82 -16.92 -4.01 -16.62
N PHE A 83 -16.48 -2.78 -16.38
CA PHE A 83 -15.57 -2.07 -17.26
C PHE A 83 -14.20 -2.72 -17.34
N SER A 84 -13.62 -3.10 -16.19
CA SER A 84 -12.28 -3.73 -16.08
C SER A 84 -12.32 -5.25 -16.14
N ARG A 85 -13.49 -5.88 -16.21
CA ARG A 85 -13.73 -7.31 -15.99
C ARG A 85 -13.19 -7.81 -14.64
N GLY A 86 -12.95 -6.91 -13.69
CA GLY A 86 -12.31 -7.24 -12.42
C GLY A 86 -10.92 -7.86 -12.56
N LEU A 87 -10.25 -7.68 -13.69
CA LEU A 87 -8.89 -8.21 -13.94
C LEU A 87 -7.87 -7.60 -12.97
N SER A 88 -6.93 -8.42 -12.54
CA SER A 88 -5.86 -8.04 -11.63
C SER A 88 -4.54 -8.70 -11.99
N LEU A 89 -3.42 -8.04 -11.72
CA LEU A 89 -2.10 -8.66 -11.75
C LEU A 89 -1.80 -9.49 -10.48
N ASN A 90 -2.70 -9.46 -9.49
CA ASN A 90 -2.50 -10.24 -8.26
C ASN A 90 -2.97 -11.69 -8.39
N ASP A 91 -3.84 -11.99 -9.36
CA ASP A 91 -4.47 -13.31 -9.48
C ASP A 91 -5.04 -13.58 -10.91
N VAL A 92 -5.69 -14.71 -11.06
CA VAL A 92 -6.26 -15.20 -12.34
C VAL A 92 -7.81 -15.20 -12.36
N TYR A 93 -8.43 -14.45 -11.46
CA TYR A 93 -9.88 -14.30 -11.43
C TYR A 93 -10.35 -13.11 -12.26
N TRP A 94 -11.50 -13.29 -12.89
CA TRP A 94 -12.17 -12.22 -13.63
C TRP A 94 -13.68 -12.41 -13.68
N VAL A 95 -14.38 -11.39 -14.08
CA VAL A 95 -15.84 -11.35 -14.13
C VAL A 95 -16.30 -11.06 -15.54
N VAL A 96 -17.19 -11.87 -16.06
CA VAL A 96 -17.74 -11.72 -17.42
C VAL A 96 -19.27 -11.71 -17.39
N GLU A 97 -19.85 -11.17 -18.47
CA GLU A 97 -21.30 -11.21 -18.69
C GLU A 97 -21.75 -12.63 -19.07
N ASP A 98 -23.01 -12.92 -18.85
CA ASP A 98 -23.59 -14.18 -19.33
C ASP A 98 -23.56 -14.22 -20.86
N GLY A 99 -23.18 -15.36 -21.43
CA GLY A 99 -23.00 -15.53 -22.88
C GLY A 99 -21.68 -14.95 -23.43
N PHE A 100 -20.76 -14.48 -22.56
CA PHE A 100 -19.44 -14.03 -23.01
C PHE A 100 -18.58 -15.23 -23.48
N ASP A 101 -18.09 -15.17 -24.73
CA ASP A 101 -17.37 -16.24 -25.44
C ASP A 101 -15.83 -16.07 -25.47
N GLY A 102 -15.29 -14.98 -24.90
CA GLY A 102 -13.85 -14.74 -24.85
C GLY A 102 -13.12 -15.62 -23.85
N SER A 103 -11.84 -15.90 -24.13
CA SER A 103 -10.97 -16.76 -23.32
C SER A 103 -10.05 -15.96 -22.41
N TRP A 104 -9.55 -16.57 -21.32
CA TRP A 104 -8.56 -15.98 -20.42
C TRP A 104 -7.32 -15.50 -21.18
N LYS A 105 -6.86 -16.26 -22.16
CA LYS A 105 -5.69 -15.95 -22.96
C LYS A 105 -5.79 -14.58 -23.64
N ASP A 106 -6.99 -14.20 -24.08
CA ASP A 106 -7.21 -12.99 -24.87
C ASP A 106 -7.32 -11.72 -24.00
N TYR A 107 -7.56 -11.86 -22.68
CA TYR A 107 -7.87 -10.75 -21.79
C TYR A 107 -6.96 -10.62 -20.57
N ASN A 108 -6.23 -11.66 -20.17
CA ASN A 108 -5.40 -11.62 -18.97
C ASN A 108 -4.35 -10.50 -19.04
N LEU A 109 -3.98 -9.98 -17.86
CA LEU A 109 -3.01 -8.88 -17.75
C LEU A 109 -1.54 -9.36 -17.76
N TYR A 110 -1.29 -10.67 -17.73
CA TYR A 110 0.07 -11.21 -17.77
C TYR A 110 0.65 -11.17 -19.17
N ASP A 111 -0.17 -11.48 -20.19
CA ASP A 111 0.28 -11.64 -21.59
C ASP A 111 -0.14 -10.48 -22.50
N ASN A 112 -1.23 -9.78 -22.15
CA ASN A 112 -1.80 -8.74 -23.01
C ASN A 112 -1.30 -7.33 -22.65
N GLU A 113 -1.32 -6.42 -23.62
CA GLU A 113 -0.86 -5.05 -23.47
C GLU A 113 -1.79 -4.22 -22.56
N PHE A 114 -1.20 -3.24 -21.87
CA PHE A 114 -1.92 -2.29 -21.02
C PHE A 114 -2.18 -0.99 -21.79
N SER A 115 -3.15 -0.21 -21.29
CA SER A 115 -3.37 1.14 -21.77
C SER A 115 -2.31 2.09 -21.21
N GLU A 116 -1.37 2.52 -22.04
CA GLU A 116 -0.35 3.54 -21.67
C GLU A 116 -1.00 4.89 -21.28
N ASP A 117 -2.14 5.25 -21.88
CA ASP A 117 -2.86 6.48 -21.53
C ASP A 117 -3.43 6.41 -20.11
N ILE A 118 -4.00 5.26 -19.73
CA ILE A 118 -4.50 5.05 -18.37
C ILE A 118 -3.33 4.99 -17.37
N ALA A 119 -2.24 4.31 -17.70
CA ALA A 119 -1.02 4.28 -16.89
C ALA A 119 -0.44 5.69 -16.67
N PHE A 120 -0.37 6.50 -17.74
CA PHE A 120 0.06 7.89 -17.65
C PHE A 120 -0.84 8.72 -16.74
N LEU A 121 -2.16 8.61 -16.91
CA LEU A 121 -3.13 9.33 -16.10
C LEU A 121 -3.07 8.90 -14.63
N ALA A 122 -2.93 7.60 -14.35
CA ALA A 122 -2.83 7.04 -12.99
C ALA A 122 -1.59 7.52 -12.24
N LEU A 123 -0.46 7.75 -12.94
CA LEU A 123 0.78 8.24 -12.32
C LEU A 123 0.82 9.76 -12.19
N THR A 124 0.31 10.51 -13.19
CA THR A 124 0.52 11.95 -13.28
C THR A 124 -0.70 12.80 -12.96
N GLY A 125 -1.89 12.20 -13.00
CA GLY A 125 -3.17 12.93 -12.95
C GLY A 125 -3.46 13.77 -14.22
N LEU A 126 -2.65 13.64 -15.26
CA LEU A 126 -2.73 14.42 -16.51
C LEU A 126 -3.13 13.52 -17.68
N GLY A 127 -3.68 14.13 -18.73
CA GLY A 127 -4.07 13.44 -19.96
C GLY A 127 -5.56 13.15 -20.05
N TYR A 128 -5.94 12.49 -21.13
CA TYR A 128 -7.32 12.09 -21.41
C TYR A 128 -7.36 10.58 -21.59
N PRO A 129 -8.26 9.87 -20.89
CA PRO A 129 -8.40 8.44 -21.07
C PRO A 129 -9.00 8.13 -22.46
N PRO A 130 -8.70 6.94 -23.01
CA PRO A 130 -9.30 6.50 -24.25
C PRO A 130 -10.81 6.31 -24.07
N VAL A 131 -11.58 6.65 -25.10
CA VAL A 131 -13.03 6.36 -25.14
C VAL A 131 -13.19 4.89 -25.52
N THR A 132 -13.47 4.04 -24.54
CA THR A 132 -13.67 2.60 -24.74
C THR A 132 -14.79 2.06 -23.84
N LYS A 133 -15.38 0.95 -24.22
CA LYS A 133 -16.37 0.25 -23.38
C LYS A 133 -15.74 -0.62 -22.29
N HIS A 134 -14.53 -1.11 -22.55
CA HIS A 134 -13.76 -1.95 -21.63
C HIS A 134 -12.29 -1.56 -21.72
N ALA A 135 -11.57 -1.68 -20.63
CA ALA A 135 -10.13 -1.48 -20.62
C ALA A 135 -9.43 -2.62 -19.90
N SER A 136 -8.49 -3.26 -20.59
CA SER A 136 -7.54 -4.17 -19.97
C SER A 136 -6.41 -3.35 -19.36
N THR A 137 -6.52 -3.07 -18.08
CA THR A 137 -5.51 -2.30 -17.34
C THR A 137 -5.47 -2.75 -15.88
N PRO A 138 -4.28 -2.92 -15.28
CA PRO A 138 -4.14 -3.29 -13.87
C PRO A 138 -4.46 -2.11 -12.93
N GLU A 139 -4.59 -0.90 -13.44
CA GLU A 139 -4.72 0.31 -12.64
C GLU A 139 -5.96 0.31 -11.74
N PHE A 140 -7.03 -0.36 -12.16
CA PHE A 140 -8.30 -0.41 -11.42
C PHE A 140 -8.32 -1.41 -10.26
N SER A 141 -7.39 -2.34 -10.20
CA SER A 141 -7.27 -3.33 -9.13
C SER A 141 -6.00 -3.19 -8.30
N THR A 142 -5.16 -2.19 -8.59
CA THR A 142 -3.90 -1.97 -7.87
C THR A 142 -4.14 -1.22 -6.57
N ASN A 143 -3.69 -1.79 -5.46
CA ASN A 143 -3.81 -1.23 -4.12
C ASN A 143 -2.73 -0.18 -3.79
N GLY A 144 -2.93 0.52 -2.66
CA GLY A 144 -2.01 1.50 -2.07
C GLY A 144 -2.27 2.94 -2.51
N MET A 145 -1.86 3.89 -1.68
CA MET A 145 -2.24 5.30 -1.75
C MET A 145 -1.38 6.13 -2.71
N LEU A 146 -0.08 5.83 -2.79
CA LEU A 146 0.85 6.59 -3.62
C LEU A 146 0.53 6.43 -5.11
N ARG A 147 0.83 7.48 -5.88
CA ARG A 147 0.75 7.43 -7.34
C ARG A 147 1.61 6.30 -7.89
N LYS A 148 1.07 5.54 -8.78
CA LYS A 148 1.77 4.39 -9.39
C LYS A 148 1.09 3.98 -10.69
N CYS A 149 1.86 3.32 -11.54
CA CYS A 149 1.32 2.69 -12.74
C CYS A 149 2.12 1.44 -13.09
N TRP A 150 1.46 0.54 -13.79
CA TRP A 150 2.10 -0.63 -14.38
C TRP A 150 2.44 -0.39 -15.85
N ARG A 151 3.59 -0.87 -16.26
CA ARG A 151 4.05 -0.75 -17.65
C ARG A 151 4.71 -2.04 -18.12
N ARG A 152 4.69 -2.26 -19.43
CA ARG A 152 5.57 -3.26 -20.06
C ARG A 152 6.85 -2.59 -20.50
N VAL A 153 7.97 -3.01 -19.93
CA VAL A 153 9.29 -2.52 -20.25
C VAL A 153 10.12 -3.70 -20.75
N ASN A 154 10.54 -3.67 -22.02
CA ASN A 154 11.27 -4.78 -22.64
C ASN A 154 10.59 -6.15 -22.47
N GLY A 155 9.27 -6.20 -22.60
CA GLY A 155 8.46 -7.41 -22.47
C GLY A 155 8.17 -7.84 -21.02
N ARG A 156 8.69 -7.13 -20.00
CA ARG A 156 8.44 -7.41 -18.58
C ARG A 156 7.41 -6.45 -18.01
N VAL A 157 6.57 -6.94 -17.12
CA VAL A 157 5.62 -6.12 -16.37
C VAL A 157 6.34 -5.52 -15.17
N GLU A 158 6.37 -4.19 -15.10
CA GLU A 158 7.04 -3.43 -14.05
C GLU A 158 6.09 -2.42 -13.43
N LEU A 159 6.12 -2.30 -12.10
CA LEU A 159 5.46 -1.25 -11.35
C LEU A 159 6.37 -0.03 -11.27
N PHE A 160 5.82 1.14 -11.59
CA PHE A 160 6.41 2.45 -11.35
C PHE A 160 5.66 3.11 -10.20
N LYS A 161 6.33 3.36 -9.08
CA LYS A 161 5.72 3.93 -7.86
C LYS A 161 6.46 5.22 -7.51
N GLY A 162 5.76 6.34 -7.57
CA GLY A 162 6.28 7.65 -7.17
C GLY A 162 6.18 7.84 -5.66
N GLY A 163 6.91 8.84 -5.14
CA GLY A 163 6.85 9.22 -3.74
C GLY A 163 5.71 10.19 -3.42
N THR A 164 5.55 10.49 -2.16
CA THR A 164 4.63 11.50 -1.62
C THR A 164 4.96 12.88 -2.17
N GLU A 165 3.96 13.74 -2.34
CA GLU A 165 4.11 15.14 -2.76
C GLU A 165 3.58 16.09 -1.69
N GLY A 166 4.14 17.31 -1.67
CA GLY A 166 3.58 18.43 -0.90
C GLY A 166 3.89 18.45 0.59
N ALA A 167 4.70 17.54 1.13
CA ALA A 167 5.16 17.56 2.52
C ALA A 167 6.68 17.79 2.62
N VAL A 168 7.15 18.28 3.76
CA VAL A 168 8.60 18.34 4.08
C VAL A 168 9.15 16.92 4.00
N ASN A 169 10.31 16.75 3.36
CA ASN A 169 10.93 15.45 3.06
C ASN A 169 10.07 14.50 2.22
N SER A 170 9.15 15.03 1.43
CA SER A 170 8.35 14.23 0.52
C SER A 170 9.18 13.65 -0.63
N GLY A 171 8.75 12.51 -1.15
CA GLY A 171 9.33 11.90 -2.35
C GLY A 171 10.54 11.01 -2.11
N PHE A 172 10.88 10.65 -0.87
CA PHE A 172 12.01 9.77 -0.55
C PHE A 172 11.65 8.27 -0.56
N GLU A 173 10.38 7.91 -0.63
CA GLU A 173 9.92 6.51 -0.65
C GLU A 173 10.57 5.69 -1.79
N PRO A 174 10.75 6.20 -3.02
CA PRO A 174 11.46 5.46 -4.08
C PRO A 174 12.89 5.07 -3.69
N TYR A 175 13.61 5.94 -3.01
CA TYR A 175 14.96 5.65 -2.52
C TYR A 175 14.94 4.62 -1.41
N SER A 176 13.96 4.70 -0.49
CA SER A 176 13.79 3.71 0.57
C SER A 176 13.56 2.31 0.00
N GLU A 177 12.69 2.17 -1.00
CA GLU A 177 12.49 0.90 -1.71
C GLU A 177 13.80 0.36 -2.29
N PHE A 178 14.54 1.22 -3.02
CA PHE A 178 15.78 0.86 -3.70
C PHE A 178 16.89 0.43 -2.73
N TYR A 179 17.08 1.16 -1.63
CA TYR A 179 18.12 0.83 -0.66
C TYR A 179 17.70 -0.33 0.26
N ALA A 180 16.43 -0.44 0.62
CA ALA A 180 15.92 -1.56 1.40
C ALA A 180 16.07 -2.90 0.66
N ALA A 181 15.85 -2.93 -0.65
CA ALA A 181 16.07 -4.13 -1.46
C ALA A 181 17.53 -4.61 -1.39
N GLN A 182 18.51 -3.70 -1.39
CA GLN A 182 19.93 -4.07 -1.25
C GLN A 182 20.25 -4.68 0.12
N VAL A 183 19.60 -4.21 1.17
CA VAL A 183 19.73 -4.82 2.52
C VAL A 183 19.14 -6.22 2.53
N ALA A 184 17.95 -6.40 1.94
CA ALA A 184 17.31 -7.71 1.85
C ALA A 184 18.14 -8.70 1.02
N GLU A 185 18.71 -8.24 -0.12
CA GLU A 185 19.66 -9.02 -0.94
C GLU A 185 20.86 -9.47 -0.12
N ALA A 186 21.50 -8.55 0.58
CA ALA A 186 22.70 -8.84 1.38
C ALA A 186 22.41 -9.77 2.56
N LEU A 187 21.18 -9.77 3.10
CA LEU A 187 20.72 -10.73 4.11
C LEU A 187 20.30 -12.08 3.51
N GLY A 188 20.26 -12.22 2.18
CA GLY A 188 19.77 -13.43 1.53
C GLY A 188 18.28 -13.69 1.77
N LEU A 189 17.46 -12.65 1.96
CA LEU A 189 16.03 -12.77 2.17
C LEU A 189 15.28 -12.75 0.83
N PRO A 190 14.22 -13.57 0.66
CA PRO A 190 13.35 -13.46 -0.50
C PRO A 190 12.72 -12.07 -0.57
N HIS A 191 13.00 -11.31 -1.61
CA HIS A 191 12.54 -9.94 -1.77
C HIS A 191 12.26 -9.62 -3.23
N VAL A 192 11.55 -8.53 -3.44
CA VAL A 192 11.36 -7.94 -4.77
C VAL A 192 12.51 -6.98 -5.04
N ASP A 193 13.16 -7.12 -6.19
CA ASP A 193 14.20 -6.22 -6.64
C ASP A 193 13.63 -4.84 -6.96
N TYR A 194 14.32 -3.78 -6.49
CA TYR A 194 13.91 -2.42 -6.78
C TYR A 194 15.01 -1.64 -7.52
N GLY A 195 14.61 -0.98 -8.61
CA GLY A 195 15.40 0.02 -9.29
C GLY A 195 14.86 1.43 -9.09
N LEU A 196 15.57 2.41 -9.66
CA LEU A 196 15.10 3.79 -9.74
C LEU A 196 15.01 4.22 -11.21
N SER A 197 13.94 4.88 -11.58
CA SER A 197 13.75 5.43 -12.91
C SER A 197 12.91 6.70 -12.88
N LYS A 198 12.95 7.48 -13.97
CA LYS A 198 12.01 8.58 -14.18
C LYS A 198 11.02 8.24 -15.27
N TYR A 199 9.74 8.29 -14.95
CA TYR A 199 8.68 8.26 -15.94
C TYR A 199 7.98 9.61 -15.98
N LYS A 200 7.96 10.24 -17.17
CA LYS A 200 7.37 11.60 -17.35
C LYS A 200 7.87 12.63 -16.32
N LYS A 201 9.18 12.65 -16.07
CA LYS A 201 9.89 13.50 -15.09
C LYS A 201 9.63 13.16 -13.61
N ILE A 202 8.76 12.22 -13.29
CA ILE A 202 8.51 11.77 -11.93
C ILE A 202 9.52 10.70 -11.57
N LEU A 203 10.25 10.89 -10.47
CA LEU A 203 11.11 9.83 -9.90
C LEU A 203 10.22 8.73 -9.32
N CYS A 204 10.52 7.51 -9.71
CA CYS A 204 9.81 6.32 -9.25
C CYS A 204 10.81 5.25 -8.79
N SER A 205 10.45 4.49 -7.79
CA SER A 205 10.95 3.12 -7.66
C SER A 205 10.32 2.27 -8.75
N THR A 206 11.08 1.32 -9.27
CA THR A 206 10.60 0.37 -10.26
C THR A 206 10.84 -1.03 -9.77
N CYS A 207 9.89 -1.92 -9.93
CA CYS A 207 10.06 -3.31 -9.57
C CYS A 207 9.32 -4.25 -10.52
N PRO A 208 9.85 -5.47 -10.76
CA PRO A 208 9.16 -6.46 -11.55
C PRO A 208 7.92 -6.99 -10.81
N LEU A 209 6.95 -7.45 -11.59
CA LEU A 209 5.82 -8.19 -11.05
C LEU A 209 6.32 -9.52 -10.45
N PHE A 210 5.94 -9.80 -9.18
CA PHE A 210 6.32 -11.04 -8.49
C PHE A 210 5.22 -12.12 -8.53
N THR A 211 4.04 -11.77 -9.00
CA THR A 211 2.95 -12.72 -9.31
C THR A 211 3.04 -13.19 -10.76
N SER A 212 2.30 -14.22 -11.09
CA SER A 212 2.27 -14.79 -12.44
C SER A 212 0.94 -15.53 -12.68
N ASP A 213 0.74 -16.02 -13.89
CA ASP A 213 -0.39 -16.93 -14.15
C ASP A 213 -0.35 -18.18 -13.24
N LYS A 214 0.85 -18.62 -12.81
CA LYS A 214 1.00 -19.76 -11.90
C LYS A 214 0.80 -19.39 -10.44
N TYR A 215 1.29 -18.24 -9.99
CA TYR A 215 1.27 -17.85 -8.58
C TYR A 215 0.57 -16.51 -8.39
N ARG A 216 -0.51 -16.51 -7.58
CA ARG A 216 -1.20 -15.30 -7.15
C ARG A 216 -0.77 -14.86 -5.76
N TYR A 217 -0.96 -13.59 -5.46
CA TYR A 217 -0.72 -13.02 -4.14
C TYR A 217 -2.02 -12.84 -3.36
N VAL A 218 -2.04 -13.33 -2.13
CA VAL A 218 -3.13 -13.07 -1.18
C VAL A 218 -2.55 -12.43 0.09
N PRO A 219 -2.99 -11.21 0.44
CA PRO A 219 -2.55 -10.55 1.66
C PRO A 219 -2.90 -11.36 2.92
N ALA A 220 -2.02 -11.34 3.92
CA ALA A 220 -2.23 -12.06 5.18
C ALA A 220 -3.58 -11.72 5.84
N GLY A 221 -3.96 -10.44 5.83
CA GLY A 221 -5.23 -9.99 6.42
C GLY A 221 -6.50 -10.47 5.72
N ARG A 222 -6.37 -11.19 4.60
CA ARG A 222 -7.49 -11.85 3.93
C ARG A 222 -7.71 -13.29 4.40
N LEU A 223 -6.68 -13.91 4.99
CA LEU A 223 -6.71 -15.33 5.39
C LEU A 223 -6.62 -15.49 6.91
N MET A 224 -6.13 -14.50 7.63
CA MET A 224 -5.94 -14.59 9.07
C MET A 224 -6.05 -13.22 9.75
N ASP A 225 -6.31 -13.23 11.05
CA ASP A 225 -6.27 -12.02 11.87
C ASP A 225 -4.83 -11.57 12.17
N GLY A 226 -4.71 -10.36 12.73
CA GLY A 226 -3.41 -9.77 13.01
C GLY A 226 -2.58 -10.54 14.03
N ALA A 227 -3.19 -11.18 15.03
CA ALA A 227 -2.47 -11.94 16.04
C ALA A 227 -1.91 -13.24 15.44
N ALA A 228 -2.71 -13.96 14.66
CA ALA A 228 -2.27 -15.15 13.94
C ALA A 228 -1.15 -14.81 12.95
N ALA A 229 -1.28 -13.72 12.20
CA ALA A 229 -0.26 -13.30 11.23
C ALA A 229 1.08 -12.93 11.91
N LEU A 230 1.04 -12.27 13.06
CA LEU A 230 2.25 -11.90 13.80
C LEU A 230 2.99 -13.11 14.42
N ASN A 231 2.28 -14.18 14.68
CA ASN A 231 2.86 -15.41 15.27
C ASN A 231 3.15 -16.48 14.20
N ASP A 232 2.87 -16.22 12.93
CA ASP A 232 3.14 -17.18 11.86
C ASP A 232 4.64 -17.18 11.52
N PRO A 233 5.35 -18.32 11.70
CA PRO A 233 6.79 -18.41 11.48
C PRO A 233 7.21 -18.11 10.03
N ARG A 234 6.30 -18.22 9.06
CA ARG A 234 6.56 -17.90 7.66
C ARG A 234 6.84 -16.42 7.43
N PHE A 235 6.44 -15.54 8.35
CA PHE A 235 6.66 -14.10 8.27
C PHE A 235 7.77 -13.58 9.22
N ALA A 236 8.46 -14.47 9.94
CA ALA A 236 9.50 -14.06 10.88
C ALA A 236 10.61 -13.22 10.22
N ASP A 237 11.06 -13.62 9.04
CA ASP A 237 12.09 -12.91 8.28
C ASP A 237 11.62 -11.49 7.87
N ILE A 238 10.34 -11.32 7.54
CA ILE A 238 9.76 -10.00 7.18
C ILE A 238 9.77 -9.07 8.40
N PHE A 239 9.34 -9.56 9.56
CA PHE A 239 9.32 -8.73 10.79
C PHE A 239 10.71 -8.42 11.30
N PHE A 240 11.67 -9.36 11.19
CA PHE A 240 13.07 -9.11 11.46
C PHE A 240 13.63 -8.01 10.54
N PHE A 241 13.38 -8.12 9.25
CA PHE A 241 13.80 -7.13 8.25
C PHE A 241 13.21 -5.75 8.53
N ASP A 242 11.91 -5.66 8.78
CA ASP A 242 11.25 -4.40 9.12
C ASP A 242 11.82 -3.76 10.38
N ALA A 243 12.15 -4.57 11.40
CA ALA A 243 12.80 -4.09 12.60
C ALA A 243 14.20 -3.52 12.31
N LEU A 244 14.95 -4.14 11.40
CA LEU A 244 16.28 -3.69 11.01
C LEU A 244 16.24 -2.36 10.25
N ILE A 245 15.40 -2.25 9.23
CA ILE A 245 15.32 -1.05 8.37
C ILE A 245 14.37 0.02 8.90
N PHE A 246 13.70 -0.20 10.03
CA PHE A 246 12.67 0.68 10.57
C PHE A 246 11.52 0.95 9.60
N ASN A 247 10.98 -0.09 9.00
CA ASN A 247 9.78 0.05 8.16
C ASN A 247 8.55 0.29 9.04
N THR A 248 7.95 1.48 8.91
CA THR A 248 6.85 1.93 9.77
C THR A 248 5.47 1.59 9.23
N ASP A 249 5.37 1.03 8.03
CA ASP A 249 4.10 0.81 7.32
C ASP A 249 3.83 -0.67 7.00
N ARG A 250 4.43 -1.62 7.72
CA ARG A 250 4.10 -3.03 7.54
C ARG A 250 2.73 -3.35 8.13
N HIS A 251 1.73 -3.37 7.29
CA HIS A 251 0.36 -3.77 7.63
C HIS A 251 -0.01 -5.09 6.93
N LEU A 252 -1.12 -5.70 7.32
CA LEU A 252 -1.60 -7.00 6.82
C LEU A 252 -1.84 -7.07 5.30
N GLY A 253 -1.78 -5.96 4.59
CA GLY A 253 -1.86 -5.87 3.13
C GLY A 253 -0.52 -5.95 2.41
N ASN A 254 0.61 -5.67 3.13
CA ASN A 254 1.95 -5.57 2.56
C ASN A 254 2.81 -6.82 2.79
N PHE A 255 2.23 -7.90 3.26
CA PHE A 255 2.79 -9.24 3.33
C PHE A 255 1.67 -10.28 3.27
N GLY A 256 2.00 -11.50 2.88
CA GLY A 256 1.01 -12.55 2.71
C GLY A 256 1.58 -13.76 2.00
N PHE A 257 0.76 -14.42 1.24
CA PHE A 257 1.04 -15.73 0.66
C PHE A 257 1.06 -15.69 -0.85
N LEU A 258 1.93 -16.50 -1.43
CA LEU A 258 1.81 -16.97 -2.80
C LEU A 258 0.94 -18.23 -2.80
N ILE A 259 -0.06 -18.23 -3.65
CA ILE A 259 -0.98 -19.36 -3.86
C ILE A 259 -0.76 -19.91 -5.25
N ASP A 260 -0.60 -21.20 -5.37
CA ASP A 260 -0.54 -21.87 -6.66
C ASP A 260 -1.94 -21.87 -7.30
N ASN A 261 -2.07 -21.32 -8.49
CA ASN A 261 -3.35 -21.19 -9.19
C ASN A 261 -3.87 -22.51 -9.77
N ASP A 262 -3.00 -23.51 -9.93
CA ASP A 262 -3.39 -24.81 -10.47
C ASP A 262 -3.94 -25.74 -9.38
N THR A 263 -3.46 -25.60 -8.14
CA THR A 263 -3.90 -26.42 -7.00
C THR A 263 -4.78 -25.65 -6.01
N ASN A 264 -4.74 -24.32 -6.05
CA ASN A 264 -5.38 -23.43 -5.07
C ASN A 264 -4.83 -23.61 -3.64
N GLU A 265 -3.57 -23.97 -3.49
CA GLU A 265 -2.88 -24.21 -2.23
C GLU A 265 -1.82 -23.12 -1.94
N ILE A 266 -1.50 -22.93 -0.68
CA ILE A 266 -0.44 -22.01 -0.25
C ILE A 266 0.92 -22.60 -0.69
N ALA A 267 1.61 -21.91 -1.60
CA ALA A 267 2.93 -22.27 -2.06
C ALA A 267 4.04 -21.76 -1.12
N GLY A 268 3.79 -20.67 -0.40
CA GLY A 268 4.75 -20.08 0.55
C GLY A 268 4.41 -18.65 0.91
N ALA A 269 5.31 -17.99 1.67
CA ALA A 269 5.23 -16.56 1.89
C ALA A 269 5.60 -15.79 0.61
N ALA A 270 4.96 -14.66 0.38
CA ALA A 270 5.36 -13.73 -0.68
C ALA A 270 6.73 -13.11 -0.36
N PRO A 271 7.52 -12.73 -1.39
CA PRO A 271 8.78 -12.01 -1.17
C PRO A 271 8.52 -10.68 -0.44
N ILE A 272 9.54 -10.15 0.23
CA ILE A 272 9.48 -8.85 0.89
C ILE A 272 9.30 -7.75 -0.15
N PHE A 273 8.30 -6.90 0.01
CA PHE A 273 8.01 -5.75 -0.85
C PHE A 273 7.40 -4.60 -0.05
N ASP A 274 7.23 -3.45 -0.69
CA ASP A 274 6.62 -2.23 -0.12
C ASP A 274 7.36 -1.74 1.13
N ASN A 275 8.63 -1.33 0.93
CA ASN A 275 9.53 -0.84 1.97
C ASN A 275 9.70 0.69 1.91
N GLY A 276 8.79 1.41 1.27
CA GLY A 276 8.88 2.85 1.04
C GLY A 276 8.96 3.69 2.32
N TYR A 277 8.44 3.18 3.43
CA TYR A 277 8.50 3.82 4.74
C TYR A 277 9.62 3.31 5.64
N GLY A 278 10.56 2.55 5.09
CA GLY A 278 11.80 2.15 5.77
C GLY A 278 12.90 3.21 5.67
N LEU A 279 14.05 2.93 6.31
CA LEU A 279 15.28 3.73 6.22
C LEU A 279 15.07 5.24 6.43
N PHE A 280 14.20 5.59 7.37
CA PHE A 280 13.88 6.99 7.70
C PHE A 280 13.33 7.86 6.56
N SER A 281 12.66 7.28 5.57
CA SER A 281 12.05 8.07 4.48
C SER A 281 11.17 9.20 4.98
N LEU A 282 10.50 9.00 6.13
CA LEU A 282 9.63 9.99 6.77
C LEU A 282 10.33 10.88 7.80
N ALA A 283 11.61 10.66 8.11
CA ALA A 283 12.30 11.49 9.10
C ALA A 283 12.45 12.92 8.61
N VAL A 284 12.08 13.87 9.46
CA VAL A 284 12.17 15.29 9.17
C VAL A 284 13.63 15.73 9.21
N ASP A 285 14.10 16.29 8.11
CA ASP A 285 15.42 16.88 7.97
C ASP A 285 15.25 18.37 7.60
N CYS A 286 15.28 19.22 8.61
CA CYS A 286 15.12 20.66 8.45
C CYS A 286 16.43 21.37 8.82
N PRO A 287 17.35 21.64 7.87
CA PRO A 287 18.63 22.30 8.16
C PRO A 287 18.48 23.62 8.91
N ASP A 288 17.43 24.38 8.59
CA ASP A 288 17.14 25.67 9.21
C ASP A 288 16.41 25.57 10.57
N ARG A 289 16.05 24.36 10.99
CA ARG A 289 15.32 24.10 12.24
C ARG A 289 15.94 22.90 12.96
N PRO A 290 17.04 23.09 13.68
CA PRO A 290 17.75 22.00 14.37
C PRO A 290 16.89 21.23 15.37
N ASP A 291 15.88 21.88 15.94
CA ASP A 291 14.89 21.28 16.84
C ASP A 291 13.95 20.26 16.15
N GLN A 292 13.88 20.29 14.83
CA GLN A 292 13.06 19.40 14.01
C GLN A 292 13.87 18.27 13.35
N HIS A 293 15.19 18.22 13.53
CA HIS A 293 16.00 17.09 13.05
C HIS A 293 15.64 15.81 13.80
N GLU A 294 15.24 14.78 13.07
CA GLU A 294 14.86 13.47 13.62
C GLU A 294 15.91 12.39 13.39
N PHE A 295 16.86 12.60 12.47
CA PHE A 295 17.95 11.65 12.22
C PHE A 295 18.90 11.49 13.42
N ASP A 296 19.13 12.55 14.17
CA ASP A 296 20.04 12.55 15.30
C ASP A 296 19.36 12.16 16.60
N ASP A 297 18.02 12.09 16.62
CA ASP A 297 17.24 11.67 17.79
C ASP A 297 16.15 10.68 17.41
N LEU A 298 16.50 9.40 17.44
CA LEU A 298 15.60 8.30 17.22
C LEU A 298 14.34 8.37 18.09
N ARG A 299 14.43 8.94 19.30
CA ARG A 299 13.30 9.09 20.21
C ARG A 299 12.28 10.11 19.68
N LYS A 300 12.73 11.19 19.02
CA LYS A 300 11.83 12.15 18.36
C LYS A 300 11.08 11.50 17.23
N PHE A 301 11.79 10.75 16.39
CA PHE A 301 11.19 9.98 15.29
C PHE A 301 10.16 8.98 15.81
N LEU A 302 10.53 8.15 16.80
CA LEU A 302 9.65 7.13 17.38
C LEU A 302 8.42 7.71 18.09
N LYS A 303 8.53 8.89 18.69
CA LYS A 303 7.36 9.59 19.27
C LYS A 303 6.35 10.02 18.20
N ARG A 304 6.80 10.27 16.99
CA ARG A 304 5.95 10.66 15.87
C ARG A 304 5.34 9.45 15.16
N VAL A 305 6.09 8.37 15.07
CA VAL A 305 5.62 7.11 14.47
C VAL A 305 4.94 6.27 15.54
N SER A 306 3.75 5.78 15.26
CA SER A 306 2.85 5.10 16.20
C SER A 306 3.53 4.20 17.25
N PRO A 307 3.23 4.36 18.56
CA PRO A 307 3.75 3.51 19.65
C PRO A 307 3.46 2.02 19.49
N ALA A 308 2.36 1.66 18.82
CA ALA A 308 1.99 0.26 18.60
C ALA A 308 2.96 -0.48 17.67
N LEU A 309 3.63 0.22 16.76
CA LEU A 309 4.67 -0.35 15.91
C LEU A 309 5.98 -0.54 16.66
N TYR A 310 6.26 0.32 17.63
CA TYR A 310 7.48 0.27 18.44
C TYR A 310 7.59 -1.02 19.25
N SER A 311 6.49 -1.50 19.84
CA SER A 311 6.47 -2.76 20.59
C SER A 311 6.76 -3.99 19.72
N LYS A 312 6.41 -3.93 18.43
CA LYS A 312 6.73 -4.98 17.45
C LYS A 312 8.22 -5.04 17.10
N TRP A 313 8.94 -3.94 17.23
CA TRP A 313 10.35 -3.85 16.85
C TRP A 313 11.32 -4.08 17.99
N LEU A 314 10.88 -3.93 19.23
CA LEU A 314 11.68 -4.21 20.42
C LEU A 314 11.65 -5.68 20.82
N GLY A 315 10.60 -6.40 20.46
CA GLY A 315 10.45 -7.81 20.75
C GLY A 315 10.53 -8.63 19.48
N PHE A 316 11.67 -9.24 19.18
CA PHE A 316 11.68 -10.44 18.37
C PHE A 316 11.05 -11.54 19.22
N PRO A 317 9.83 -12.01 18.94
CA PRO A 317 9.30 -13.14 19.67
C PRO A 317 10.24 -14.33 19.51
N GLY A 318 10.93 -14.72 20.58
CA GLY A 318 11.89 -15.83 20.57
C GLY A 318 13.36 -15.47 20.35
N GLY A 319 13.74 -14.17 20.31
CA GLY A 319 15.14 -13.75 20.16
C GLY A 319 15.68 -13.92 18.72
N LEU A 320 16.96 -13.56 18.52
CA LEU A 320 17.64 -13.76 17.25
C LEU A 320 18.01 -15.23 17.06
N THR A 321 17.60 -15.81 15.94
CA THR A 321 18.07 -17.15 15.56
C THR A 321 19.57 -17.11 15.20
N PRO A 322 20.31 -18.23 15.32
CA PRO A 322 21.71 -18.30 14.89
C PRO A 322 21.91 -17.84 13.43
N LEU A 323 20.99 -18.19 12.55
CA LEU A 323 21.02 -17.77 11.14
C LEU A 323 20.83 -16.26 10.99
N MET A 324 19.91 -15.64 11.73
CA MET A 324 19.75 -14.19 11.73
C MET A 324 21.01 -13.47 12.23
N LYS A 325 21.67 -14.00 13.25
CA LYS A 325 22.96 -13.46 13.74
C LYS A 325 24.04 -13.54 12.68
N GLU A 326 24.21 -14.70 12.06
CA GLU A 326 25.16 -14.89 10.97
C GLU A 326 24.93 -13.89 9.83
N ARG A 327 23.69 -13.74 9.39
CA ARG A 327 23.30 -12.77 8.34
C ARG A 327 23.63 -11.34 8.75
N LEU A 328 23.33 -10.94 9.99
CA LEU A 328 23.64 -9.60 10.51
C LEU A 328 25.15 -9.36 10.63
N GLU A 329 25.93 -10.34 11.08
CA GLU A 329 27.40 -10.23 11.10
C GLU A 329 27.95 -10.01 9.69
N GLY A 330 27.37 -10.67 8.68
CA GLY A 330 27.68 -10.45 7.26
C GLY A 330 27.40 -9.04 6.75
N LEU A 331 26.54 -8.27 7.44
CA LEU A 331 26.25 -6.87 7.11
C LEU A 331 27.19 -5.86 7.79
N ARG A 332 28.12 -6.29 8.64
CA ARG A 332 29.11 -5.35 9.20
C ARG A 332 29.91 -4.67 8.10
N GLY A 333 29.89 -3.34 8.09
CA GLY A 333 30.54 -2.56 7.05
C GLY A 333 29.83 -2.52 5.69
N PHE A 334 28.60 -3.05 5.63
CA PHE A 334 27.76 -2.92 4.43
C PHE A 334 27.64 -1.45 4.01
N ARG A 335 27.72 -1.21 2.69
CA ARG A 335 27.53 0.08 2.07
C ARG A 335 26.52 -0.05 0.93
N PHE A 336 25.64 0.94 0.80
CA PHE A 336 24.71 0.96 -0.30
C PHE A 336 25.44 1.21 -1.63
N LYS A 337 25.00 0.51 -2.67
CA LYS A 337 25.39 0.85 -4.06
C LYS A 337 24.56 2.04 -4.50
N ARG A 338 25.20 3.11 -4.89
CA ARG A 338 24.52 4.30 -5.45
C ARG A 338 23.93 3.97 -6.81
N HIS A 339 22.75 4.52 -7.09
CA HIS A 339 22.20 4.44 -8.44
C HIS A 339 23.00 5.34 -9.38
N HIS A 340 23.14 4.92 -10.64
CA HIS A 340 23.97 5.65 -11.60
C HIS A 340 23.55 7.11 -11.83
N TYR A 341 22.24 7.37 -11.77
CA TYR A 341 21.68 8.71 -12.06
C TYR A 341 20.94 9.36 -10.89
N TYR A 342 20.35 8.57 -9.99
CA TYR A 342 19.39 9.07 -8.99
C TYR A 342 19.80 8.61 -7.60
N ASN A 343 20.13 9.58 -6.74
CA ASN A 343 20.55 9.28 -5.37
C ASN A 343 19.91 10.25 -4.39
N LEU A 344 19.86 9.86 -3.13
CA LEU A 344 19.58 10.80 -2.04
C LEU A 344 20.61 11.92 -2.02
N PRO A 345 20.30 13.11 -1.49
CA PRO A 345 21.29 14.10 -1.11
C PRO A 345 22.39 13.44 -0.25
N ASP A 346 23.66 13.87 -0.45
CA ASP A 346 24.82 13.19 0.16
C ASP A 346 24.73 13.14 1.68
N ASP A 347 24.33 14.23 2.32
CA ASP A 347 24.15 14.32 3.77
C ASP A 347 23.08 13.32 4.29
N ARG A 348 21.99 13.17 3.55
CA ARG A 348 20.95 12.20 3.88
C ARG A 348 21.39 10.76 3.64
N TYR A 349 22.10 10.53 2.54
CA TYR A 349 22.67 9.23 2.22
C TYR A 349 23.61 8.74 3.32
N GLU A 350 24.54 9.58 3.78
CA GLU A 350 25.47 9.25 4.86
C GLU A 350 24.75 8.95 6.19
N LYS A 351 23.74 9.73 6.54
CA LYS A 351 22.91 9.50 7.72
C LYS A 351 22.17 8.15 7.69
N VAL A 352 21.65 7.77 6.52
CA VAL A 352 20.96 6.48 6.34
C VAL A 352 21.95 5.31 6.47
N GLU A 353 23.15 5.43 5.89
CA GLU A 353 24.20 4.41 6.03
C GLU A 353 24.65 4.25 7.49
N ASP A 354 24.95 5.36 8.16
CA ASP A 354 25.38 5.35 9.57
C ASP A 354 24.28 4.79 10.49
N PHE A 355 23.03 5.16 10.23
CA PHE A 355 21.89 4.57 10.94
C PHE A 355 21.85 3.05 10.79
N LEU A 356 21.95 2.52 9.56
CA LEU A 356 21.89 1.09 9.33
C LEU A 356 23.02 0.36 10.09
N GLN A 357 24.26 0.88 10.03
CA GLN A 357 25.40 0.31 10.74
C GLN A 357 25.18 0.30 12.26
N ARG A 358 24.72 1.42 12.83
CA ARG A 358 24.37 1.49 14.25
C ARG A 358 23.26 0.50 14.61
N ARG A 359 22.26 0.35 13.73
CA ARG A 359 21.14 -0.57 13.96
C ARG A 359 21.58 -2.03 13.94
N ILE A 360 22.45 -2.42 13.00
CA ILE A 360 23.05 -3.76 12.94
C ILE A 360 23.77 -4.07 14.25
N LEU A 361 24.65 -3.16 14.70
CA LEU A 361 25.40 -3.33 15.95
C LEU A 361 24.48 -3.45 17.17
N ASN A 362 23.46 -2.60 17.27
CA ASN A 362 22.49 -2.64 18.36
C ASN A 362 21.69 -3.95 18.38
N VAL A 363 21.26 -4.44 17.22
CA VAL A 363 20.53 -5.71 17.16
C VAL A 363 21.42 -6.89 17.50
N LEU A 364 22.69 -6.89 17.08
CA LEU A 364 23.67 -7.91 17.45
C LEU A 364 23.99 -7.92 18.96
N GLU A 365 24.09 -6.74 19.58
CA GLU A 365 24.44 -6.60 21.01
C GLU A 365 23.26 -6.93 21.93
N TYR A 366 22.05 -6.49 21.55
CA TYR A 366 20.88 -6.54 22.41
C TYR A 366 19.80 -7.53 21.98
N GLY A 367 19.90 -8.12 20.80
CA GLY A 367 18.88 -9.02 20.26
C GLY A 367 18.66 -10.30 21.08
N ASP A 368 19.64 -10.71 21.87
CA ASP A 368 19.52 -11.83 22.84
C ASP A 368 18.93 -11.41 24.18
N LYS A 369 18.81 -10.10 24.42
CA LYS A 369 18.30 -9.51 25.65
C LYS A 369 16.91 -8.90 25.45
N ALA A 370 16.14 -9.42 24.49
CA ALA A 370 14.81 -8.89 24.14
C ALA A 370 13.91 -8.73 25.37
N ASP A 371 13.98 -9.67 26.32
CA ASP A 371 13.26 -9.58 27.59
C ASP A 371 13.76 -8.40 28.45
N SER A 372 15.07 -8.13 28.45
CA SER A 372 15.64 -7.02 29.20
C SER A 372 15.40 -5.66 28.53
N LEU A 373 15.24 -5.59 27.21
CA LEU A 373 14.84 -4.37 26.50
C LEU A 373 13.36 -4.04 26.75
N LEU A 374 12.50 -5.06 26.84
CA LEU A 374 11.13 -4.89 27.27
C LEU A 374 11.04 -4.45 28.73
N GLU A 375 11.89 -4.98 29.63
CA GLU A 375 11.98 -4.56 31.02
C GLU A 375 12.58 -3.14 31.17
N ILE A 376 13.61 -2.79 30.41
CA ILE A 376 14.17 -1.43 30.37
C ILE A 376 13.15 -0.45 29.79
N ALA A 377 12.39 -0.86 28.77
CA ALA A 377 11.30 -0.09 28.20
C ALA A 377 10.14 0.06 29.19
N ALA A 378 9.77 -1.00 29.91
CA ALA A 378 8.70 -0.99 30.91
C ALA A 378 9.06 -0.21 32.18
N ASN A 379 10.32 -0.18 32.56
CA ASN A 379 10.82 0.46 33.78
C ASN A 379 11.25 1.92 33.61
N SER A 380 11.27 2.46 32.38
CA SER A 380 11.52 3.87 32.18
C SER A 380 10.21 4.66 32.24
N ASP A 381 10.03 5.48 33.28
CA ASP A 381 8.86 6.37 33.42
C ASP A 381 8.61 7.27 32.20
N SER A 382 9.64 7.57 31.42
CA SER A 382 9.56 8.29 30.17
C SER A 382 8.88 7.49 29.04
N ILE A 383 8.94 6.15 29.09
CA ILE A 383 8.29 5.26 28.11
C ILE A 383 6.85 4.99 28.55
N ASN A 384 6.59 4.82 29.84
CA ASN A 384 5.23 4.70 30.36
C ASN A 384 4.38 5.97 30.11
N SER A 385 4.99 7.15 30.07
CA SER A 385 4.30 8.38 29.65
C SER A 385 4.10 8.44 28.12
N ALA A 386 4.91 7.78 27.33
CA ALA A 386 4.73 7.65 25.87
C ALA A 386 3.71 6.57 25.49
N PHE A 387 3.48 5.56 26.35
CA PHE A 387 2.44 4.53 26.20
C PHE A 387 1.06 4.95 26.74
N LYS A 388 0.97 5.97 27.56
CA LYS A 388 -0.30 6.68 27.72
C LYS A 388 -0.56 7.40 26.41
N VAL A 389 -1.35 6.73 25.55
CA VAL A 389 -1.93 7.36 24.38
C VAL A 389 -2.51 8.70 24.84
N PRO A 390 -1.90 9.83 24.52
CA PRO A 390 -2.67 11.05 24.50
C PRO A 390 -3.75 10.76 23.47
N SER A 391 -4.97 11.10 23.74
CA SER A 391 -6.10 11.09 22.80
C SER A 391 -5.87 12.02 21.59
N GLY A 392 -4.66 12.09 21.05
CA GLY A 392 -4.09 12.90 20.00
C GLY A 392 -2.88 12.19 19.38
N GLY A 393 -3.10 10.99 18.84
CA GLY A 393 -2.15 10.38 17.90
C GLY A 393 -2.07 11.20 16.62
N LEU A 394 -1.11 10.99 15.74
CA LEU A 394 -0.78 11.65 14.44
C LEU A 394 -1.68 12.85 13.99
N LYS A 395 -2.77 13.04 14.73
CA LYS A 395 -3.86 13.98 14.54
C LYS A 395 -3.47 15.44 14.82
N ASP A 396 -2.40 15.72 15.56
CA ASP A 396 -2.13 17.07 16.06
C ASP A 396 -0.98 17.81 15.35
N ARG A 397 -0.44 17.31 14.24
CA ARG A 397 0.64 17.96 13.50
C ARG A 397 0.48 18.03 11.97
N ILE A 398 -0.67 17.75 11.43
CA ILE A 398 -1.03 18.38 10.18
C ILE A 398 -1.20 19.86 10.57
N THR A 399 -0.27 20.75 10.15
CA THR A 399 -0.46 22.19 10.35
C THR A 399 -1.82 22.55 9.78
N ALA A 400 -2.51 23.51 10.37
CA ALA A 400 -3.84 23.91 9.89
C ALA A 400 -3.84 24.24 8.39
N GLU A 401 -2.71 24.72 7.83
CA GLU A 401 -2.51 24.95 6.40
C GLU A 401 -2.41 23.66 5.60
N SER A 402 -1.65 22.66 6.07
CA SER A 402 -1.49 21.39 5.35
C SER A 402 -2.80 20.57 5.33
N LEU A 403 -3.60 20.63 6.39
CA LEU A 403 -4.92 20.00 6.43
C LEU A 403 -5.87 20.64 5.42
N GLY A 404 -5.86 21.97 5.29
CA GLY A 404 -6.66 22.69 4.30
C GLY A 404 -6.32 22.27 2.88
N LEU A 405 -5.04 22.17 2.56
CA LEU A 405 -4.57 21.72 1.24
C LEU A 405 -4.99 20.28 0.96
N GLN A 406 -4.83 19.38 1.90
CA GLN A 406 -5.23 17.98 1.76
C GLN A 406 -6.74 17.82 1.62
N ILE A 407 -7.54 18.59 2.36
CA ILE A 407 -9.00 18.61 2.19
C ILE A 407 -9.33 19.08 0.77
N LYS A 408 -8.77 20.19 0.28
CA LYS A 408 -9.03 20.69 -1.09
C LYS A 408 -8.68 19.65 -2.15
N GLN A 409 -7.53 19.02 -2.05
CA GLN A 409 -7.12 17.95 -2.98
C GLN A 409 -8.10 16.78 -3.00
N ASN A 410 -8.61 16.37 -1.84
CA ASN A 410 -9.60 15.30 -1.77
C ASN A 410 -10.97 15.75 -2.31
N LEU A 411 -11.37 17.00 -2.09
CA LEU A 411 -12.61 17.58 -2.67
C LEU A 411 -12.52 17.75 -4.19
N GLU A 412 -11.35 18.08 -4.73
CA GLU A 412 -11.08 18.11 -6.17
C GLU A 412 -11.10 16.72 -6.79
N ALA A 413 -10.54 15.74 -6.10
CA ALA A 413 -10.49 14.35 -6.53
C ALA A 413 -11.88 13.66 -6.48
N ASP A 414 -12.65 13.90 -5.43
CA ASP A 414 -14.03 13.44 -5.27
C ASP A 414 -14.93 14.55 -4.71
N PRO A 415 -15.64 15.28 -5.57
CA PRO A 415 -16.59 16.33 -5.14
C PRO A 415 -17.73 15.82 -4.25
N PHE A 416 -17.97 14.52 -4.21
CA PHE A 416 -19.04 13.91 -3.40
C PHE A 416 -18.53 13.32 -2.08
N ILE A 417 -17.24 13.43 -1.80
CA ILE A 417 -16.62 12.89 -0.58
C ILE A 417 -17.36 13.37 0.66
N THR A 418 -17.63 12.46 1.58
CA THR A 418 -18.28 12.76 2.86
C THR A 418 -17.24 13.20 3.89
N ARG A 419 -17.71 13.81 4.98
CA ARG A 419 -16.85 14.20 6.11
C ARG A 419 -16.27 13.00 6.83
N GLU A 420 -17.03 11.92 6.90
CA GLU A 420 -16.63 10.64 7.44
C GLU A 420 -15.47 10.05 6.62
N GLU A 421 -15.58 10.06 5.31
CA GLU A 421 -14.51 9.61 4.41
C GLU A 421 -13.27 10.50 4.50
N LEU A 422 -13.42 11.81 4.57
CA LEU A 422 -12.29 12.74 4.80
C LEU A 422 -11.60 12.45 6.14
N LYS A 423 -12.36 12.17 7.20
CA LYS A 423 -11.83 11.77 8.50
C LYS A 423 -10.99 10.49 8.40
N GLU A 424 -11.49 9.48 7.68
CA GLU A 424 -10.80 8.20 7.50
C GLU A 424 -9.53 8.35 6.64
N ILE A 425 -9.62 9.08 5.53
CA ILE A 425 -8.50 9.30 4.61
C ILE A 425 -7.40 10.13 5.28
N LEU A 426 -7.77 11.23 5.94
CA LEU A 426 -6.82 12.17 6.52
C LEU A 426 -6.40 11.79 7.95
N GLN A 427 -6.99 10.74 8.52
CA GLN A 427 -6.66 10.24 9.86
C GLN A 427 -6.78 11.31 10.96
N VAL A 428 -7.70 12.29 10.80
CA VAL A 428 -7.93 13.39 11.74
C VAL A 428 -9.30 13.29 12.42
N SER A 429 -9.53 14.06 13.49
CA SER A 429 -10.81 14.04 14.17
C SER A 429 -11.93 14.68 13.31
N MET A 430 -13.18 14.26 13.50
CA MET A 430 -14.33 14.87 12.81
C MET A 430 -14.39 16.37 13.09
N SER A 431 -14.12 16.79 14.34
CA SER A 431 -14.07 18.21 14.71
C SER A 431 -13.00 18.99 13.97
N SER A 432 -11.87 18.38 13.63
CA SER A 432 -10.82 19.01 12.81
C SER A 432 -11.26 19.18 11.36
N ILE A 433 -11.93 18.17 10.78
CA ILE A 433 -12.52 18.24 9.44
C ILE A 433 -13.58 19.34 9.38
N ASP A 434 -14.53 19.33 10.32
CA ASP A 434 -15.62 20.31 10.35
C ASP A 434 -15.12 21.75 10.50
N ARG A 435 -14.17 21.97 11.42
CA ARG A 435 -13.55 23.28 11.63
C ARG A 435 -12.84 23.76 10.36
N LYS A 436 -12.05 22.88 9.72
CA LYS A 436 -11.27 23.28 8.55
C LYS A 436 -12.12 23.47 7.31
N LEU A 437 -13.14 22.64 7.09
CA LEU A 437 -14.13 22.86 6.01
C LEU A 437 -14.87 24.18 6.18
N LYS A 438 -15.25 24.53 7.42
CA LYS A 438 -15.89 25.81 7.73
C LYS A 438 -14.96 26.99 7.42
N GLU A 439 -13.69 26.91 7.86
CA GLU A 439 -12.68 27.93 7.55
C GLU A 439 -12.49 28.11 6.04
N LEU A 440 -12.34 27.01 5.28
CA LEU A 440 -12.19 27.08 3.82
C LEU A 440 -13.43 27.63 3.11
N GLN A 441 -14.62 27.40 3.66
CA GLN A 441 -15.85 28.03 3.15
C GLN A 441 -15.91 29.53 3.48
N GLU A 442 -15.49 29.94 4.68
CA GLU A 442 -15.46 31.35 5.10
C GLU A 442 -14.48 32.20 4.29
N ILE A 443 -13.32 31.62 3.93
CA ILE A 443 -12.34 32.30 3.06
C ILE A 443 -12.64 32.16 1.56
N GLY A 444 -13.71 31.45 1.19
CA GLY A 444 -14.17 31.31 -0.19
C GLY A 444 -13.36 30.35 -1.06
N GLU A 445 -12.57 29.45 -0.45
CA GLU A 445 -11.78 28.45 -1.19
C GLU A 445 -12.55 27.17 -1.55
N VAL A 446 -13.61 26.87 -0.79
CA VAL A 446 -14.53 25.76 -1.11
C VAL A 446 -15.98 26.16 -0.91
N ARG A 447 -16.88 25.57 -1.65
CA ARG A 447 -18.32 25.74 -1.42
C ARG A 447 -19.07 24.41 -1.54
N ARG A 448 -20.20 24.33 -0.83
CA ARG A 448 -21.12 23.20 -0.93
C ARG A 448 -22.19 23.55 -1.95
N VAL A 449 -22.37 22.71 -2.97
CA VAL A 449 -23.40 22.84 -4.01
C VAL A 449 -24.46 21.78 -3.80
N GLY A 450 -25.74 22.18 -3.71
CA GLY A 450 -26.87 21.26 -3.52
C GLY A 450 -27.25 20.99 -2.05
N SER A 451 -27.99 19.93 -1.81
CA SER A 451 -28.55 19.62 -0.50
C SER A 451 -27.51 18.97 0.45
N ARG A 452 -27.80 19.01 1.77
CA ARG A 452 -26.95 18.35 2.79
C ARG A 452 -26.70 16.84 2.54
N LYS A 453 -27.68 16.14 1.95
CA LYS A 453 -27.61 14.69 1.72
C LYS A 453 -27.13 14.29 0.31
N LYS A 454 -27.30 15.17 -0.68
CA LYS A 454 -27.02 14.87 -2.10
C LYS A 454 -26.18 15.96 -2.80
N GLY A 455 -25.58 16.88 -2.03
CA GLY A 455 -24.75 17.93 -2.59
C GLY A 455 -23.31 17.48 -2.82
N SER A 456 -22.61 18.25 -3.65
CA SER A 456 -21.19 18.11 -3.93
C SER A 456 -20.38 19.28 -3.36
N TRP A 457 -19.09 19.10 -3.25
CA TRP A 457 -18.14 20.15 -2.94
C TRP A 457 -17.56 20.74 -4.23
N GLU A 458 -17.32 22.01 -4.24
CA GLU A 458 -16.61 22.70 -5.30
C GLU A 458 -15.44 23.48 -4.69
N VAL A 459 -14.25 23.22 -5.22
CA VAL A 459 -13.03 23.97 -4.86
C VAL A 459 -12.97 25.20 -5.76
N LEU A 460 -12.91 26.36 -5.14
CA LEU A 460 -12.81 27.66 -5.80
C LEU A 460 -11.34 28.06 -5.86
N LYS A 461 -10.94 28.73 -6.93
CA LYS A 461 -9.53 29.13 -7.12
C LYS A 461 -9.14 30.24 -6.17
#